data_c977d27b8517489a68da90fa7cccaebc
#
_entry.id   c977d27b8517489a68da90fa7cccaebc
#
_cell.length_a   1.000
_cell.length_b   1.000
_cell.length_c   1.000
_cell.angle_alpha   90.00
_cell.angle_beta   90.00
_cell.angle_gamma   90.00
#
_symmetry.space_group_name_H-M   'P 1'
#
loop_
_entity.id
_entity.type
_entity.pdbx_description
1 polymer ?
#
loop_
_entity_poly.entity_id
_entity_poly.type
_entity_poly.pdbx_seq_one_letter_code
_entity_poly.pdbx_strand_id
1 'polypeptide(L)'
;MITEVLAWGMQPYTVTTDAWYSSRENLRFIRDKGNGLFMGIAKNCSCSINGRDYTQVQNLEIPEEGLIVHLKSFRKVKVFQKVFKNGEPRYYIIFLPEAEEDALIAITRVEFKALHSIHWGIECYHRAIKQVCGIEQFMVRTTEAIKTHFFSAIRAFTQLELMRAEELIENWYELQRNLSLQVARDFILEHLKQQMGLNAHSAFPVNA
;
A
#
# COMPACT_ATOMS: atom_id res chain seq x y z
N MET A 1 -0.51 9.65 13.77
CA MET A 1 -1.22 8.79 12.79
C MET A 1 -1.83 7.54 13.44
N ILE A 2 -1.06 6.53 13.94
CA ILE A 2 -1.68 5.33 14.58
C ILE A 2 -2.58 5.72 15.75
N THR A 3 -2.13 6.61 16.63
CA THR A 3 -2.93 7.11 17.78
C THR A 3 -4.25 7.73 17.34
N GLU A 4 -4.26 8.45 16.22
CA GLU A 4 -5.48 9.07 15.68
C GLU A 4 -6.42 8.01 15.10
N VAL A 5 -5.89 7.02 14.38
CA VAL A 5 -6.66 5.89 13.85
C VAL A 5 -7.37 5.14 15.00
N LEU A 6 -6.64 4.88 16.08
CA LEU A 6 -7.21 4.26 17.29
C LEU A 6 -8.25 5.16 17.95
N ALA A 7 -8.04 6.48 17.99
CA ALA A 7 -9.00 7.45 18.52
C ALA A 7 -10.29 7.53 17.68
N TRP A 8 -10.23 7.17 16.39
CA TRP A 8 -11.42 7.04 15.55
C TRP A 8 -12.19 5.73 15.75
N GLY A 9 -11.77 4.92 16.73
CA GLY A 9 -12.42 3.63 17.04
C GLY A 9 -12.00 2.48 16.13
N MET A 10 -11.03 2.69 15.23
CA MET A 10 -10.48 1.59 14.43
C MET A 10 -9.53 0.76 15.28
N GLN A 11 -9.65 -0.56 15.18
CA GLN A 11 -8.79 -1.51 15.88
C GLN A 11 -8.06 -2.40 14.86
N PRO A 12 -6.95 -1.93 14.27
CA PRO A 12 -6.21 -2.73 13.32
C PRO A 12 -5.59 -3.94 14.02
N TYR A 13 -5.79 -5.13 13.46
CA TYR A 13 -5.15 -6.34 13.96
C TYR A 13 -3.64 -6.32 13.72
N THR A 14 -3.22 -5.84 12.55
CA THR A 14 -1.82 -5.77 12.14
C THR A 14 -1.51 -4.44 11.48
N VAL A 15 -0.40 -3.84 11.88
CA VAL A 15 0.16 -2.64 11.24
C VAL A 15 1.25 -3.07 10.26
N THR A 16 1.18 -2.56 9.03
CA THR A 16 2.20 -2.81 8.03
C THR A 16 2.87 -1.52 7.58
N THR A 17 4.18 -1.57 7.43
CA THR A 17 5.01 -0.46 6.92
C THR A 17 6.20 -1.01 6.16
N ASP A 18 6.88 -0.15 5.39
CA ASP A 18 8.16 -0.50 4.80
C ASP A 18 9.31 -0.52 5.82
N ALA A 19 10.50 -0.96 5.38
CA ALA A 19 11.69 -1.08 6.24
C ALA A 19 12.18 0.27 6.80
N TRP A 20 11.80 1.41 6.20
CA TRP A 20 12.19 2.73 6.68
C TRP A 20 11.61 3.05 8.05
N TYR A 21 10.42 2.52 8.34
CA TYR A 21 9.72 2.74 9.62
C TYR A 21 9.99 1.65 10.66
N SER A 22 10.90 0.69 10.39
CA SER A 22 11.20 -0.43 11.30
C SER A 22 12.17 -0.07 12.45
N SER A 23 12.15 1.19 12.91
CA SER A 23 12.93 1.58 14.09
C SER A 23 12.43 0.88 15.36
N ARG A 24 13.32 0.69 16.33
CA ARG A 24 12.97 0.04 17.62
C ARG A 24 11.85 0.78 18.34
N GLU A 25 11.88 2.11 18.27
CA GLU A 25 10.88 2.98 18.88
C GLU A 25 9.50 2.74 18.25
N ASN A 26 9.44 2.68 16.92
CA ASN A 26 8.20 2.41 16.20
C ASN A 26 7.67 1.01 16.48
N LEU A 27 8.54 -0.01 16.46
CA LEU A 27 8.16 -1.39 16.79
C LEU A 27 7.55 -1.48 18.19
N ARG A 28 8.20 -0.87 19.20
CA ARG A 28 7.71 -0.86 20.58
C ARG A 28 6.41 -0.09 20.70
N PHE A 29 6.33 1.09 20.08
CA PHE A 29 5.12 1.91 20.09
C PHE A 29 3.89 1.14 19.57
N ILE A 30 4.02 0.44 18.44
CA ILE A 30 2.94 -0.33 17.84
C ILE A 30 2.57 -1.51 18.75
N ARG A 31 3.56 -2.26 19.25
CA ARG A 31 3.35 -3.34 20.22
C ARG A 31 2.61 -2.85 21.47
N ASP A 32 3.04 -1.73 22.04
CA ASP A 32 2.47 -1.17 23.29
C ASP A 32 1.03 -0.66 23.09
N LYS A 33 0.59 -0.51 21.84
CA LYS A 33 -0.81 -0.29 21.47
C LYS A 33 -1.60 -1.56 21.25
N GLY A 34 -1.00 -2.74 21.49
CA GLY A 34 -1.67 -4.02 21.33
C GLY A 34 -1.80 -4.50 19.88
N ASN A 35 -1.05 -3.91 18.95
CA ASN A 35 -1.15 -4.26 17.54
C ASN A 35 -0.07 -5.27 17.12
N GLY A 36 -0.43 -6.14 16.19
CA GLY A 36 0.51 -6.97 15.43
C GLY A 36 1.33 -6.13 14.44
N LEU A 37 2.41 -6.71 13.95
CA LEU A 37 3.31 -6.08 12.99
C LEU A 37 3.55 -6.99 11.79
N PHE A 38 3.48 -6.43 10.60
CA PHE A 38 4.06 -6.99 9.39
C PHE A 38 4.86 -5.91 8.70
N MET A 39 6.19 -6.02 8.66
CA MET A 39 7.00 -5.00 8.01
C MET A 39 8.34 -5.53 7.52
N GLY A 40 8.91 -4.83 6.53
CA GLY A 40 10.26 -5.04 6.09
C GLY A 40 11.26 -4.64 7.17
N ILE A 41 12.40 -5.33 7.21
CA ILE A 41 13.56 -4.95 8.03
C ILE A 41 14.83 -4.87 7.19
N ALA A 42 15.76 -4.03 7.62
CA ALA A 42 17.05 -3.90 6.96
C ALA A 42 17.87 -5.18 7.11
N LYS A 43 18.66 -5.53 6.08
CA LYS A 43 19.52 -6.73 6.04
C LYS A 43 20.55 -6.82 7.18
N ASN A 44 20.92 -5.68 7.74
CA ASN A 44 21.84 -5.57 8.89
C ASN A 44 21.09 -5.54 10.24
N CYS A 45 19.79 -5.79 10.26
CA CYS A 45 19.04 -5.85 11.53
C CYS A 45 19.58 -6.96 12.42
N SER A 46 19.83 -6.62 13.70
CA SER A 46 20.42 -7.53 14.67
C SER A 46 19.37 -8.42 15.30
N CYS A 47 19.52 -9.74 15.15
CA CYS A 47 18.64 -10.76 15.67
C CYS A 47 19.41 -11.97 16.20
N SER A 48 18.75 -12.83 16.96
CA SER A 48 19.33 -14.01 17.60
C SER A 48 18.33 -15.16 17.63
N ILE A 49 18.78 -16.37 17.35
CA ILE A 49 17.97 -17.58 17.47
C ILE A 49 17.79 -17.96 18.93
N ASN A 50 18.84 -17.89 19.73
CA ASN A 50 18.88 -18.32 21.14
C ASN A 50 18.67 -17.20 22.16
N GLY A 51 18.48 -15.95 21.71
CA GLY A 51 18.33 -14.75 22.56
C GLY A 51 19.63 -14.24 23.19
N ARG A 52 20.79 -14.85 22.89
CA ARG A 52 22.11 -14.48 23.45
C ARG A 52 23.08 -14.00 22.36
N ASP A 53 23.28 -14.81 21.35
CA ASP A 53 24.23 -14.56 20.28
C ASP A 53 23.53 -13.80 19.13
N TYR A 54 23.83 -12.51 19.03
CA TYR A 54 23.20 -11.65 18.04
C TYR A 54 24.07 -11.52 16.78
N THR A 55 23.43 -11.74 15.63
CA THR A 55 24.03 -11.55 14.31
C THR A 55 23.09 -10.73 13.41
N GLN A 56 23.57 -10.33 12.24
CA GLN A 56 22.73 -9.66 11.25
C GLN A 56 21.79 -10.67 10.57
N VAL A 57 20.57 -10.27 10.27
CA VAL A 57 19.56 -11.16 9.67
C VAL A 57 20.03 -11.75 8.35
N GLN A 58 20.83 -11.04 7.56
CA GLN A 58 21.40 -11.52 6.29
C GLN A 58 22.37 -12.71 6.47
N ASN A 59 22.90 -12.92 7.65
CA ASN A 59 23.84 -14.01 7.96
C ASN A 59 23.13 -15.26 8.49
N LEU A 60 21.80 -15.20 8.63
CA LEU A 60 21.00 -16.36 9.03
C LEU A 60 20.47 -17.09 7.82
N GLU A 61 20.49 -18.41 7.91
CA GLU A 61 19.79 -19.26 6.97
C GLU A 61 18.30 -19.29 7.35
N ILE A 62 17.46 -18.66 6.53
CA ILE A 62 16.03 -18.56 6.79
C ILE A 62 15.30 -19.55 5.89
N PRO A 63 14.69 -20.59 6.46
CA PRO A 63 13.94 -21.58 5.70
C PRO A 63 12.70 -20.97 5.07
N GLU A 64 12.11 -21.67 4.11
CA GLU A 64 10.90 -21.18 3.41
C GLU A 64 9.74 -20.95 4.38
N GLU A 65 9.63 -21.77 5.42
CA GLU A 65 8.62 -21.68 6.48
C GLU A 65 8.84 -20.52 7.46
N GLY A 66 9.93 -19.78 7.27
CA GLY A 66 10.32 -18.70 8.16
C GLY A 66 11.10 -19.19 9.39
N LEU A 67 11.75 -18.27 10.07
CA LEU A 67 12.59 -18.52 11.25
C LEU A 67 12.14 -17.64 12.41
N ILE A 68 11.95 -18.24 13.59
CA ILE A 68 11.67 -17.49 14.82
C ILE A 68 12.99 -16.97 15.39
N VAL A 69 13.06 -15.66 15.60
CA VAL A 69 14.24 -15.02 16.16
C VAL A 69 13.87 -13.98 17.21
N HIS A 70 14.79 -13.68 18.09
CA HIS A 70 14.73 -12.54 18.98
C HIS A 70 15.28 -11.31 18.26
N LEU A 71 14.47 -10.28 18.06
CA LEU A 71 15.00 -8.97 17.65
C LEU A 71 15.63 -8.28 18.85
N LYS A 72 16.82 -7.71 18.64
CA LYS A 72 17.55 -7.00 19.68
C LYS A 72 16.70 -5.88 20.28
N SER A 73 16.49 -5.95 21.60
CA SER A 73 15.70 -4.99 22.36
C SER A 73 14.21 -4.92 22.00
N PHE A 74 13.67 -5.98 21.40
CA PHE A 74 12.25 -6.10 21.11
C PHE A 74 11.69 -7.42 21.70
N ARG A 75 11.22 -8.33 20.89
CA ARG A 75 10.66 -9.63 21.28
C ARG A 75 10.97 -10.69 20.23
N LYS A 76 10.45 -11.90 20.42
CA LYS A 76 10.41 -12.94 19.38
C LYS A 76 9.53 -12.48 18.24
N VAL A 77 9.99 -12.73 17.02
CA VAL A 77 9.29 -12.46 15.76
C VAL A 77 9.54 -13.62 14.81
N LYS A 78 8.65 -13.84 13.87
CA LYS A 78 8.92 -14.76 12.75
C LYS A 78 9.46 -13.97 11.58
N VAL A 79 10.63 -14.33 11.09
CA VAL A 79 11.29 -13.71 9.94
C VAL A 79 11.06 -14.55 8.71
N PHE A 80 10.70 -13.89 7.61
CA PHE A 80 10.63 -14.49 6.28
C PHE A 80 11.59 -13.77 5.34
N GLN A 81 12.18 -14.54 4.43
CA GLN A 81 12.98 -14.02 3.33
C GLN A 81 12.19 -14.11 2.02
N LYS A 82 12.26 -13.05 1.21
CA LYS A 82 11.74 -13.04 -0.15
C LYS A 82 12.83 -12.56 -1.09
N VAL A 83 13.18 -13.39 -2.07
CA VAL A 83 14.12 -13.03 -3.14
C VAL A 83 13.33 -12.42 -4.28
N PHE A 84 13.72 -11.24 -4.73
CA PHE A 84 13.11 -10.52 -5.85
C PHE A 84 13.75 -10.91 -7.19
N LYS A 85 13.12 -10.49 -8.28
CA LYS A 85 13.60 -10.82 -9.65
C LYS A 85 15.04 -10.35 -9.93
N ASN A 86 15.50 -9.31 -9.25
CA ASN A 86 16.88 -8.82 -9.33
C ASN A 86 17.88 -9.63 -8.49
N GLY A 87 17.44 -10.72 -7.85
CA GLY A 87 18.27 -11.56 -6.98
C GLY A 87 18.47 -11.03 -5.57
N GLU A 88 17.97 -9.83 -5.24
CA GLU A 88 18.15 -9.26 -3.89
C GLU A 88 17.17 -9.87 -2.90
N PRO A 89 17.67 -10.39 -1.75
CA PRO A 89 16.82 -10.82 -0.66
C PRO A 89 16.30 -9.62 0.15
N ARG A 90 15.03 -9.66 0.48
CA ARG A 90 14.42 -8.76 1.47
C ARG A 90 13.86 -9.56 2.62
N TYR A 91 13.92 -8.99 3.81
CA TYR A 91 13.54 -9.64 5.06
C TYR A 91 12.31 -8.95 5.63
N TYR A 92 11.36 -9.75 6.09
CA TYR A 92 10.10 -9.30 6.67
C TYR A 92 9.89 -9.96 8.01
N ILE A 93 9.36 -9.21 8.96
CA ILE A 93 9.00 -9.74 10.27
C ILE A 93 7.49 -9.76 10.46
N ILE A 94 7.05 -10.78 11.19
CA ILE A 94 5.69 -10.88 11.73
C ILE A 94 5.80 -10.94 13.26
N PHE A 95 5.04 -10.09 13.93
CA PHE A 95 4.86 -10.10 15.38
C PHE A 95 3.38 -10.08 15.71
N LEU A 96 2.99 -10.88 16.69
CA LEU A 96 1.64 -10.95 17.22
C LEU A 96 1.68 -10.56 18.70
N PRO A 97 0.87 -9.58 19.16
CA PRO A 97 1.02 -8.99 20.50
C PRO A 97 0.70 -9.96 21.64
N GLU A 98 -0.27 -10.84 21.44
CA GLU A 98 -0.78 -11.78 22.45
C GLU A 98 -0.36 -13.23 22.18
N ALA A 99 0.46 -13.44 21.16
CA ALA A 99 0.79 -14.79 20.75
C ALA A 99 1.89 -15.40 21.61
N GLU A 100 1.63 -16.57 22.15
CA GLU A 100 2.64 -17.52 22.57
C GLU A 100 3.47 -17.96 21.36
N GLU A 101 4.63 -18.56 21.60
CA GLU A 101 5.55 -19.00 20.55
C GLU A 101 4.87 -19.92 19.53
N ASP A 102 3.93 -20.73 19.98
CA ASP A 102 3.16 -21.66 19.13
C ASP A 102 2.35 -20.95 18.05
N ALA A 103 1.79 -19.78 18.33
CA ALA A 103 1.07 -19.00 17.33
C ALA A 103 2.02 -18.39 16.28
N LEU A 104 3.25 -18.04 16.65
CA LEU A 104 4.27 -17.63 15.68
C LEU A 104 4.74 -18.82 14.82
N ILE A 105 4.86 -20.00 15.42
CA ILE A 105 5.18 -21.25 14.69
C ILE A 105 4.11 -21.55 13.66
N ALA A 106 2.84 -21.40 14.02
CA ALA A 106 1.70 -21.69 13.17
C ALA A 106 1.61 -20.80 11.91
N ILE A 107 2.25 -19.63 11.91
CA ILE A 107 2.25 -18.74 10.73
C ILE A 107 2.97 -19.42 9.56
N THR A 108 2.22 -19.67 8.51
CA THR A 108 2.69 -20.38 7.32
C THR A 108 3.25 -19.43 6.25
N ARG A 109 3.91 -19.99 5.24
CA ARG A 109 4.32 -19.25 4.04
C ARG A 109 3.12 -18.67 3.27
N VAL A 110 1.97 -19.33 3.34
CA VAL A 110 0.73 -18.85 2.69
C VAL A 110 0.25 -17.56 3.34
N GLU A 111 0.20 -17.52 4.68
CA GLU A 111 -0.17 -16.32 5.43
C GLU A 111 0.82 -15.18 5.23
N PHE A 112 2.12 -15.49 5.20
CA PHE A 112 3.13 -14.50 4.81
C PHE A 112 2.86 -13.91 3.43
N LYS A 113 2.55 -14.74 2.42
CA LYS A 113 2.24 -14.27 1.06
C LYS A 113 0.99 -13.38 1.06
N ALA A 114 -0.04 -13.73 1.82
CA ALA A 114 -1.26 -12.93 1.96
C ALA A 114 -0.97 -11.56 2.58
N LEU A 115 -0.26 -11.51 3.70
CA LEU A 115 0.17 -10.27 4.35
C LEU A 115 1.06 -9.42 3.43
N HIS A 116 1.99 -10.05 2.73
CA HIS A 116 2.86 -9.36 1.77
C HIS A 116 2.06 -8.78 0.60
N SER A 117 1.00 -9.44 0.14
CA SER A 117 0.12 -8.92 -0.90
C SER A 117 -0.64 -7.68 -0.43
N ILE A 118 -1.15 -7.69 0.81
CA ILE A 118 -1.79 -6.52 1.43
C ILE A 118 -0.77 -5.36 1.57
N HIS A 119 0.44 -5.66 2.04
CA HIS A 119 1.52 -4.68 2.13
C HIS A 119 1.85 -4.06 0.76
N TRP A 120 1.88 -4.86 -0.31
CA TRP A 120 2.08 -4.38 -1.67
C TRP A 120 0.96 -3.43 -2.14
N GLY A 121 -0.23 -3.52 -1.57
CA GLY A 121 -1.34 -2.59 -1.81
C GLY A 121 -0.98 -1.14 -1.51
N ILE A 122 -0.07 -0.86 -0.56
CA ILE A 122 0.43 0.48 -0.26
C ILE A 122 1.18 1.07 -1.47
N GLU A 123 2.04 0.28 -2.10
CA GLU A 123 2.77 0.68 -3.31
C GLU A 123 1.81 0.92 -4.49
N CYS A 124 0.80 0.07 -4.62
CA CYS A 124 -0.25 0.24 -5.63
C CYS A 124 -1.04 1.54 -5.41
N TYR A 125 -1.41 1.83 -4.16
CA TYR A 125 -2.05 3.09 -3.78
C TYR A 125 -1.19 4.30 -4.14
N HIS A 126 0.08 4.33 -3.72
CA HIS A 126 0.97 5.44 -4.04
C HIS A 126 1.14 5.64 -5.53
N ARG A 127 1.25 4.57 -6.28
CA ARG A 127 1.35 4.63 -7.75
C ARG A 127 0.06 5.17 -8.37
N ALA A 128 -1.09 4.67 -7.97
CA ALA A 128 -2.37 5.10 -8.51
C ALA A 128 -2.66 6.57 -8.19
N ILE A 129 -2.47 7.01 -6.95
CA ILE A 129 -2.75 8.40 -6.56
C ILE A 129 -1.81 9.39 -7.27
N LYS A 130 -0.56 8.98 -7.58
CA LYS A 130 0.38 9.80 -8.35
C LYS A 130 0.06 9.82 -9.84
N GLN A 131 -0.12 8.65 -10.44
CA GLN A 131 -0.23 8.51 -11.89
C GLN A 131 -1.65 8.74 -12.41
N VAL A 132 -2.67 8.33 -11.66
CA VAL A 132 -4.07 8.43 -12.08
C VAL A 132 -4.74 9.68 -11.52
N CYS A 133 -4.54 9.97 -10.23
CA CYS A 133 -5.19 11.11 -9.57
C CYS A 133 -4.32 12.38 -9.54
N GLY A 134 -3.08 12.31 -10.03
CA GLY A 134 -2.21 13.48 -10.23
C GLY A 134 -1.84 14.23 -8.95
N ILE A 135 -1.72 13.58 -7.78
CA ILE A 135 -1.49 14.27 -6.51
C ILE A 135 -0.23 15.14 -6.50
N GLU A 136 0.78 14.83 -7.32
CA GLU A 136 2.02 15.59 -7.43
C GLU A 136 1.97 16.65 -8.56
N GLN A 137 0.87 16.75 -9.32
CA GLN A 137 0.74 17.60 -10.50
C GLN A 137 0.10 18.96 -10.20
N PHE A 138 0.26 19.47 -8.98
CA PHE A 138 -0.29 20.78 -8.63
C PHE A 138 0.62 21.95 -9.07
N MET A 139 0.00 23.01 -9.57
CA MET A 139 0.69 24.25 -9.96
C MET A 139 0.41 25.41 -9.00
N VAL A 140 -0.29 25.14 -7.90
CA VAL A 140 -0.67 26.12 -6.89
C VAL A 140 0.43 26.28 -5.84
N ARG A 141 0.55 27.50 -5.25
CA ARG A 141 1.63 27.82 -4.31
C ARG A 141 1.16 28.09 -2.88
N THR A 142 -0.12 28.37 -2.68
CA THR A 142 -0.65 28.62 -1.34
C THR A 142 -0.92 27.32 -0.60
N THR A 143 -0.66 27.29 0.69
CA THR A 143 -0.86 26.10 1.53
C THR A 143 -2.28 25.55 1.42
N GLU A 144 -3.29 26.41 1.41
CA GLU A 144 -4.70 25.96 1.35
C GLU A 144 -5.04 25.37 -0.03
N ALA A 145 -4.52 25.93 -1.11
CA ALA A 145 -4.74 25.38 -2.44
C ALA A 145 -4.01 24.02 -2.61
N ILE A 146 -2.82 23.86 -2.03
CA ILE A 146 -2.09 22.58 -2.02
C ILE A 146 -2.89 21.53 -1.24
N LYS A 147 -3.39 21.88 -0.05
CA LYS A 147 -4.24 20.97 0.75
C LYS A 147 -5.50 20.57 -0.02
N THR A 148 -6.18 21.53 -0.63
CA THR A 148 -7.39 21.26 -1.44
C THR A 148 -7.08 20.31 -2.58
N HIS A 149 -5.96 20.48 -3.28
CA HIS A 149 -5.53 19.58 -4.35
C HIS A 149 -5.29 18.15 -3.82
N PHE A 150 -4.57 18.00 -2.69
CA PHE A 150 -4.32 16.70 -2.08
C PHE A 150 -5.62 16.00 -1.67
N PHE A 151 -6.52 16.72 -1.01
CA PHE A 151 -7.83 16.14 -0.65
C PHE A 151 -8.65 15.73 -1.87
N SER A 152 -8.60 16.54 -2.95
CA SER A 152 -9.27 16.19 -4.21
C SER A 152 -8.71 14.93 -4.84
N ALA A 153 -7.38 14.77 -4.87
CA ALA A 153 -6.73 13.57 -5.37
C ALA A 153 -7.07 12.32 -4.53
N ILE A 154 -7.10 12.45 -3.20
CA ILE A 154 -7.50 11.36 -2.31
C ILE A 154 -8.98 10.97 -2.53
N ARG A 155 -9.87 11.95 -2.66
CA ARG A 155 -11.28 11.70 -2.97
C ARG A 155 -11.46 11.02 -4.32
N ALA A 156 -10.73 11.45 -5.34
CA ALA A 156 -10.76 10.83 -6.65
C ALA A 156 -10.31 9.36 -6.58
N PHE A 157 -9.23 9.08 -5.88
CA PHE A 157 -8.78 7.70 -5.65
C PHE A 157 -9.84 6.86 -4.91
N THR A 158 -10.43 7.41 -3.84
CA THR A 158 -11.49 6.71 -3.09
C THR A 158 -12.69 6.39 -3.99
N GLN A 159 -13.09 7.32 -4.86
CA GLN A 159 -14.17 7.08 -5.81
C GLN A 159 -13.83 5.96 -6.80
N LEU A 160 -12.59 5.95 -7.31
CA LEU A 160 -12.12 4.89 -8.20
C LEU A 160 -12.10 3.51 -7.52
N GLU A 161 -11.72 3.45 -6.23
CA GLU A 161 -11.77 2.21 -5.46
C GLU A 161 -13.19 1.72 -5.21
N LEU A 162 -14.13 2.63 -4.93
CA LEU A 162 -15.55 2.27 -4.81
C LEU A 162 -16.09 1.73 -6.14
N MET A 163 -15.81 2.39 -7.26
CA MET A 163 -16.22 1.90 -8.58
C MET A 163 -15.62 0.53 -8.90
N ARG A 164 -14.38 0.28 -8.49
CA ARG A 164 -13.75 -1.04 -8.65
C ARG A 164 -14.39 -2.10 -7.75
N ALA A 165 -14.73 -1.74 -6.52
CA ALA A 165 -15.41 -2.63 -5.58
C ALA A 165 -16.85 -2.97 -6.03
N GLU A 166 -17.50 -2.06 -6.74
CA GLU A 166 -18.82 -2.25 -7.36
C GLU A 166 -18.74 -2.88 -8.77
N GLU A 167 -17.56 -3.33 -9.19
CA GLU A 167 -17.30 -3.96 -10.50
C GLU A 167 -17.64 -3.07 -11.71
N LEU A 168 -17.72 -1.75 -11.51
CA LEU A 168 -17.97 -0.78 -12.58
C LEU A 168 -16.74 -0.53 -13.45
N ILE A 169 -15.54 -0.78 -12.92
CA ILE A 169 -14.26 -0.70 -13.62
C ILE A 169 -13.36 -1.87 -13.21
N GLU A 170 -12.58 -2.38 -14.14
CA GLU A 170 -11.60 -3.45 -13.86
C GLU A 170 -10.33 -2.90 -13.21
N ASN A 171 -9.82 -1.80 -13.74
CA ASN A 171 -8.63 -1.14 -13.21
C ASN A 171 -8.63 0.38 -13.50
N TRP A 172 -7.91 1.12 -12.65
CA TRP A 172 -7.87 2.59 -12.69
C TRP A 172 -7.20 3.15 -13.95
N TYR A 173 -6.17 2.47 -14.46
CA TYR A 173 -5.41 2.92 -15.63
C TYR A 173 -6.23 2.82 -16.91
N GLU A 174 -7.07 1.82 -17.02
CA GLU A 174 -7.98 1.65 -18.14
C GLU A 174 -9.01 2.77 -18.19
N LEU A 175 -9.63 3.08 -17.05
CA LEU A 175 -10.54 4.20 -16.94
C LEU A 175 -9.88 5.51 -17.34
N GLN A 176 -8.68 5.82 -16.81
CA GLN A 176 -7.96 7.05 -17.15
C GLN A 176 -7.68 7.14 -18.64
N ARG A 177 -7.21 6.07 -19.25
CA ARG A 177 -6.95 6.01 -20.70
C ARG A 177 -8.22 6.22 -21.51
N ASN A 178 -9.29 5.54 -21.14
CA ASN A 178 -10.56 5.61 -21.86
C ASN A 178 -11.19 7.00 -21.71
N LEU A 179 -11.13 7.60 -20.51
CA LEU A 179 -11.60 8.97 -20.28
C LEU A 179 -10.84 9.98 -21.14
N SER A 180 -9.52 9.89 -21.20
CA SER A 180 -8.71 10.80 -22.04
C SER A 180 -9.02 10.66 -23.52
N LEU A 181 -9.23 9.43 -24.00
CA LEU A 181 -9.63 9.15 -25.38
C LEU A 181 -11.02 9.70 -25.68
N GLN A 182 -11.98 9.56 -24.75
CA GLN A 182 -13.32 10.08 -24.89
C GLN A 182 -13.33 11.60 -24.98
N VAL A 183 -12.61 12.29 -24.08
CA VAL A 183 -12.47 13.76 -24.10
C VAL A 183 -11.86 14.24 -25.43
N ALA A 184 -10.78 13.59 -25.89
CA ALA A 184 -10.15 13.93 -27.16
C ALA A 184 -11.10 13.71 -28.36
N ARG A 185 -11.84 12.61 -28.36
CA ARG A 185 -12.86 12.31 -29.39
C ARG A 185 -13.96 13.35 -29.42
N ASP A 186 -14.51 13.70 -28.27
CA ASP A 186 -15.60 14.68 -28.17
C ASP A 186 -15.12 16.07 -28.62
N PHE A 187 -13.92 16.47 -28.23
CA PHE A 187 -13.30 17.70 -28.70
C PHE A 187 -13.15 17.74 -30.23
N ILE A 188 -12.62 16.67 -30.84
CA ILE A 188 -12.45 16.58 -32.29
C ILE A 188 -13.82 16.63 -32.99
N LEU A 189 -14.80 15.91 -32.50
CA LEU A 189 -16.14 15.88 -33.08
C LEU A 189 -16.83 17.25 -33.02
N GLU A 190 -16.68 17.96 -31.90
CA GLU A 190 -17.24 19.29 -31.73
C GLU A 190 -16.58 20.30 -32.68
N HIS A 191 -15.24 20.25 -32.78
CA HIS A 191 -14.50 21.10 -33.72
C HIS A 191 -14.89 20.85 -35.18
N LEU A 192 -15.04 19.59 -35.58
CA LEU A 192 -15.49 19.24 -36.92
C LEU A 192 -16.93 19.74 -37.18
N LYS A 193 -17.85 19.60 -36.23
CA LYS A 193 -19.19 20.16 -36.33
C LYS A 193 -19.20 21.68 -36.54
N GLN A 194 -18.36 22.39 -35.81
CA GLN A 194 -18.20 23.85 -35.97
C GLN A 194 -17.67 24.23 -37.35
N GLN A 195 -16.63 23.53 -37.85
CA GLN A 195 -16.04 23.80 -39.16
C GLN A 195 -17.00 23.45 -40.33
N MET A 196 -17.78 22.44 -40.18
CA MET A 196 -18.74 22.01 -41.25
C MET A 196 -20.04 22.81 -41.23
N GLY A 197 -20.20 23.82 -40.36
CA GLY A 197 -21.41 24.60 -40.26
C GLY A 197 -22.65 23.85 -39.83
N LEU A 198 -22.45 22.65 -39.26
CA LEU A 198 -23.53 21.83 -38.71
C LEU A 198 -23.94 22.39 -37.35
N ASN A 199 -24.79 23.43 -37.37
CA ASN A 199 -25.37 23.98 -36.15
C ASN A 199 -26.08 22.90 -35.36
N ALA A 200 -25.88 22.93 -34.04
CA ALA A 200 -26.30 21.95 -33.04
C ALA A 200 -27.85 21.87 -32.83
N HIS A 201 -28.60 21.61 -33.85
CA HIS A 201 -30.06 21.48 -33.76
C HIS A 201 -30.61 20.16 -34.35
N SER A 202 -29.84 19.08 -34.31
CA SER A 202 -30.44 17.76 -34.46
C SER A 202 -30.00 16.86 -33.32
N ALA A 203 -30.83 16.79 -32.28
CA ALA A 203 -30.74 15.74 -31.29
C ALA A 203 -30.94 14.40 -32.02
N PHE A 204 -29.90 13.58 -32.09
CA PHE A 204 -30.05 12.18 -32.45
C PHE A 204 -30.74 11.46 -31.29
N PRO A 205 -31.86 10.76 -31.49
CA PRO A 205 -32.42 9.94 -30.43
C PRO A 205 -31.43 8.83 -30.09
N VAL A 206 -31.05 8.75 -28.83
CA VAL A 206 -30.37 7.59 -28.26
C VAL A 206 -31.42 6.48 -28.25
N ASN A 207 -31.31 5.56 -29.19
CA ASN A 207 -32.11 4.33 -29.11
C ASN A 207 -31.58 3.47 -27.95
N ALA A 208 -32.51 3.07 -27.11
CA ALA A 208 -32.38 2.21 -25.95
C ALA A 208 -31.80 0.81 -26.29
#